data_3d7fca93b8ec09a2fa9acef64ed651e5
#
_entry.id   3d7fca93b8ec09a2fa9acef64ed651e5
#
_cell.length_a   1.000
_cell.length_b   1.000
_cell.length_c   1.000
_cell.angle_alpha   90.00
_cell.angle_beta   90.00
_cell.angle_gamma   90.00
#
_symmetry.space_group_name_H-M   'P 1'
#
loop_
_entity.id
_entity.type
_entity.pdbx_description
1 polymer ?
#
loop_
_entity_poly.entity_id
_entity_poly.type
_entity_poly.pdbx_seq_one_letter_code
_entity_poly.pdbx_strand_id
1 'polypeptide(L)'
;YANEVAANYVGRKHPNIECRKELHTFLKRMYDAVLSAKYGRNQYDSMRANRESLPKDPFVFSCFHDYFEDYGTTQFLMNELKTACPEADTRFISFYDMKIDDEGIPLEDGSHATLLYRLHPMELLIDEQTPDNEPLGEMFLDLYEDDTFALFNPPESIILQNKSFMSLVYALYLTDQFYTKPDRDIIERYLAPSYFENDFSALDDGLYIQKEIWGREGRHVQVVQKRGDTSELYMEKLVDNYDDIVCRDSKKVMYQDFIQQKRFTHTVDCGVKDGFLTLSCFMLGDQASAVGCRFSPEEIAGTEAYFVPLLIE
;
A
#
# COMPACT_ATOMS: atom_id res chain seq x y z
N TYR A 1 -4.07 2.52 16.61
CA TYR A 1 -5.25 2.78 17.43
C TYR A 1 -5.83 1.48 18.02
N ALA A 2 -6.25 0.49 17.20
CA ALA A 2 -6.86 -0.76 17.70
C ALA A 2 -5.94 -1.52 18.67
N ASN A 3 -4.65 -1.64 18.37
CA ASN A 3 -3.67 -2.26 19.27
C ASN A 3 -3.54 -1.51 20.59
N GLU A 4 -3.55 -0.18 20.56
CA GLU A 4 -3.47 0.67 21.76
C GLU A 4 -4.71 0.49 22.66
N VAL A 5 -5.91 0.54 22.06
CA VAL A 5 -7.17 0.36 22.79
C VAL A 5 -7.21 -1.04 23.46
N ALA A 6 -6.88 -2.10 22.72
CA ALA A 6 -6.85 -3.45 23.24
C ALA A 6 -5.79 -3.62 24.35
N ALA A 7 -4.58 -3.07 24.16
CA ALA A 7 -3.51 -3.12 25.15
C ALA A 7 -3.90 -2.44 26.46
N ASN A 8 -4.51 -1.26 26.38
CA ASN A 8 -5.00 -0.54 27.56
C ASN A 8 -6.10 -1.30 28.29
N TYR A 9 -7.03 -1.94 27.54
CA TYR A 9 -8.12 -2.71 28.13
C TYR A 9 -7.62 -3.92 28.93
N VAL A 10 -6.59 -4.64 28.44
CA VAL A 10 -6.06 -5.85 29.10
C VAL A 10 -4.81 -5.59 29.94
N GLY A 11 -4.33 -4.34 30.05
CA GLY A 11 -3.15 -3.97 30.81
C GLY A 11 -1.84 -4.53 30.23
N ARG A 12 -1.74 -4.71 28.91
CA ARG A 12 -0.55 -5.22 28.20
C ARG A 12 0.07 -4.16 27.30
N LYS A 13 1.23 -4.46 26.74
CA LYS A 13 1.89 -3.63 25.73
C LYS A 13 1.45 -4.04 24.32
N HIS A 14 1.63 -3.17 23.37
CA HIS A 14 1.43 -3.45 21.94
C HIS A 14 2.70 -3.12 21.13
N PRO A 15 2.90 -3.75 19.96
CA PRO A 15 4.14 -3.57 19.17
C PRO A 15 4.30 -2.16 18.60
N ASN A 16 3.21 -1.41 18.47
CA ASN A 16 3.18 -0.10 17.77
C ASN A 16 3.32 1.11 18.73
N ILE A 17 3.97 0.93 19.89
CA ILE A 17 4.02 1.98 20.92
C ILE A 17 4.70 3.26 20.45
N GLU A 18 5.73 3.16 19.62
CA GLU A 18 6.49 4.29 19.08
C GLU A 18 6.04 4.72 17.66
N CYS A 19 5.18 3.92 17.00
CA CYS A 19 4.88 4.13 15.57
C CYS A 19 4.24 5.49 15.27
N ARG A 20 3.47 6.07 16.20
CA ARG A 20 2.90 7.41 16.00
C ARG A 20 3.97 8.50 15.98
N LYS A 21 4.97 8.38 16.84
CA LYS A 21 6.13 9.30 16.87
C LYS A 21 6.99 9.14 15.61
N GLU A 22 7.18 7.90 15.16
CA GLU A 22 7.87 7.61 13.91
C GLU A 22 7.12 8.19 12.71
N LEU A 23 5.80 8.02 12.66
CA LEU A 23 4.93 8.62 11.65
C LEU A 23 5.05 10.15 11.63
N HIS A 24 4.98 10.82 12.80
CA HIS A 24 5.14 12.27 12.86
C HIS A 24 6.53 12.71 12.38
N THR A 25 7.57 11.97 12.72
CA THR A 25 8.94 12.26 12.25
C THR A 25 9.05 12.12 10.74
N PHE A 26 8.45 11.06 10.17
CA PHE A 26 8.39 10.83 8.73
C PHE A 26 7.60 11.93 8.01
N LEU A 27 6.39 12.23 8.46
CA LEU A 27 5.52 13.25 7.87
C LEU A 27 6.17 14.64 7.89
N LYS A 28 6.88 14.97 8.96
CA LYS A 28 7.63 16.23 9.05
C LYS A 28 8.78 16.27 8.04
N ARG A 29 9.53 15.18 7.88
CA ARG A 29 10.60 15.09 6.87
C ARG A 29 10.03 15.22 5.45
N MET A 30 8.91 14.58 5.18
CA MET A 30 8.21 14.68 3.89
C MET A 30 7.78 16.14 3.64
N TYR A 31 7.13 16.80 4.61
CA TYR A 31 6.72 18.19 4.52
C TYR A 31 7.90 19.11 4.21
N ASP A 32 8.98 19.00 4.99
CA ASP A 32 10.20 19.79 4.81
C ASP A 32 10.84 19.52 3.43
N ALA A 33 10.83 18.27 2.95
CA ALA A 33 11.39 17.89 1.65
C ALA A 33 10.62 18.51 0.46
N VAL A 34 9.30 18.42 0.49
CA VAL A 34 8.43 18.98 -0.56
C VAL A 34 8.62 20.50 -0.67
N LEU A 35 8.57 21.20 0.46
CA LEU A 35 8.76 22.65 0.44
C LEU A 35 10.19 23.07 0.09
N SER A 36 11.20 22.30 0.52
CA SER A 36 12.58 22.54 0.11
C SER A 36 12.80 22.32 -1.39
N ALA A 37 12.12 21.35 -2.00
CA ALA A 37 12.18 21.14 -3.45
C ALA A 37 11.53 22.32 -4.19
N LYS A 38 10.36 22.77 -3.73
CA LYS A 38 9.61 23.88 -4.35
C LYS A 38 10.34 25.22 -4.29
N TYR A 39 10.89 25.58 -3.13
CA TYR A 39 11.46 26.92 -2.90
C TYR A 39 12.98 26.99 -2.99
N GLY A 40 13.64 25.83 -3.06
CA GLY A 40 15.07 25.73 -2.83
C GLY A 40 15.45 25.76 -1.34
N ARG A 41 16.40 24.93 -0.94
CA ARG A 41 16.73 24.67 0.46
C ARG A 41 17.08 25.94 1.25
N ASN A 42 17.93 26.81 0.71
CA ASN A 42 18.36 28.02 1.42
C ASN A 42 17.22 28.98 1.68
N GLN A 43 16.32 29.13 0.70
CA GLN A 43 15.14 30.00 0.81
C GLN A 43 14.15 29.41 1.83
N TYR A 44 13.89 28.11 1.76
CA TYR A 44 13.02 27.43 2.70
C TYR A 44 13.54 27.48 4.14
N ASP A 45 14.83 27.26 4.37
CA ASP A 45 15.45 27.36 5.70
C ASP A 45 15.31 28.79 6.28
N SER A 46 15.40 29.82 5.44
CA SER A 46 15.16 31.23 5.84
C SER A 46 13.71 31.48 6.22
N MET A 47 12.75 30.96 5.43
CA MET A 47 11.32 31.05 5.73
C MET A 47 10.96 30.31 7.02
N ARG A 48 11.54 29.14 7.24
CA ARG A 48 11.35 28.33 8.45
C ARG A 48 11.89 28.98 9.72
N ALA A 49 12.98 29.74 9.61
CA ALA A 49 13.53 30.50 10.72
C ALA A 49 12.58 31.62 11.16
N ASN A 50 11.77 32.18 10.23
CA ASN A 50 10.72 33.13 10.49
C ASN A 50 9.35 32.52 10.27
N ARG A 51 8.75 31.93 11.31
CA ARG A 51 7.46 31.19 11.24
C ARG A 51 6.30 31.97 10.63
N GLU A 52 6.32 33.29 10.66
CA GLU A 52 5.27 34.14 10.05
C GLU A 52 5.38 34.23 8.53
N SER A 53 6.52 33.83 7.97
CA SER A 53 6.77 33.83 6.52
C SER A 53 6.74 32.44 5.89
N LEU A 54 6.33 31.39 6.64
CA LEU A 54 6.15 30.06 6.06
C LEU A 54 5.04 30.08 5.00
N PRO A 55 5.28 29.50 3.82
CA PRO A 55 4.28 29.45 2.78
C PRO A 55 3.10 28.58 3.23
N LYS A 56 1.91 29.00 2.87
CA LYS A 56 0.67 28.23 3.07
C LYS A 56 0.38 27.40 1.81
N ASP A 57 1.31 26.53 1.49
CA ASP A 57 1.14 25.62 0.36
C ASP A 57 0.14 24.53 0.70
N PRO A 58 -0.90 24.34 -0.13
CA PRO A 58 -1.92 23.34 0.16
C PRO A 58 -1.40 21.91 -0.05
N PHE A 59 -1.54 21.08 0.98
CA PHE A 59 -1.32 19.64 0.94
C PHE A 59 -2.69 18.96 0.89
N VAL A 60 -3.03 18.43 -0.27
CA VAL A 60 -4.32 17.81 -0.54
C VAL A 60 -4.28 16.32 -0.22
N PHE A 61 -5.30 15.85 0.46
CA PHE A 61 -5.54 14.44 0.76
C PHE A 61 -6.80 13.99 0.05
N SER A 62 -6.73 12.88 -0.70
CA SER A 62 -7.83 12.45 -1.55
C SER A 62 -8.07 10.93 -1.49
N CYS A 63 -9.35 10.58 -1.50
CA CYS A 63 -9.89 9.25 -1.74
C CYS A 63 -11.33 9.39 -2.24
N PHE A 64 -11.98 8.30 -2.63
CA PHE A 64 -13.43 8.27 -2.78
C PHE A 64 -14.09 8.27 -1.40
N HIS A 65 -14.84 9.29 -1.07
CA HIS A 65 -15.34 9.54 0.30
C HIS A 65 -16.44 8.57 0.75
N ASP A 66 -17.07 7.85 -0.14
CA ASP A 66 -18.07 6.82 0.11
C ASP A 66 -17.46 5.46 0.51
N TYR A 67 -16.16 5.25 0.26
CA TYR A 67 -15.41 4.12 0.82
C TYR A 67 -14.98 4.47 2.25
N PHE A 68 -15.77 4.04 3.23
CA PHE A 68 -15.62 4.43 4.63
C PHE A 68 -14.22 4.18 5.21
N GLU A 69 -13.60 3.04 4.89
CA GLU A 69 -12.27 2.70 5.39
C GLU A 69 -11.18 3.60 4.78
N ASP A 70 -11.27 3.87 3.48
CA ASP A 70 -10.33 4.73 2.76
C ASP A 70 -10.47 6.18 3.23
N TYR A 71 -11.69 6.65 3.42
CA TYR A 71 -11.95 7.97 3.97
C TYR A 71 -11.37 8.12 5.38
N GLY A 72 -11.64 7.13 6.26
CA GLY A 72 -11.10 7.11 7.63
C GLY A 72 -9.56 7.11 7.66
N THR A 73 -8.94 6.33 6.78
CA THR A 73 -7.47 6.25 6.65
C THR A 73 -6.88 7.57 6.15
N THR A 74 -7.51 8.17 5.14
CA THR A 74 -7.09 9.46 4.56
C THR A 74 -7.20 10.58 5.58
N GLN A 75 -8.33 10.67 6.29
CA GLN A 75 -8.55 11.65 7.36
C GLN A 75 -7.56 11.47 8.53
N PHE A 76 -7.27 10.22 8.91
CA PHE A 76 -6.27 9.93 9.93
C PHE A 76 -4.90 10.50 9.53
N LEU A 77 -4.40 10.18 8.33
CA LEU A 77 -3.09 10.64 7.89
C LEU A 77 -3.01 12.17 7.76
N MET A 78 -4.06 12.81 7.24
CA MET A 78 -4.17 14.26 7.18
C MET A 78 -4.08 14.90 8.57
N ASN A 79 -4.78 14.35 9.56
CA ASN A 79 -4.76 14.86 10.93
C ASN A 79 -3.41 14.61 11.63
N GLU A 80 -2.73 13.50 11.34
CA GLU A 80 -1.39 13.23 11.85
C GLU A 80 -0.35 14.20 11.25
N LEU A 81 -0.47 14.56 9.96
CA LEU A 81 0.37 15.61 9.37
C LEU A 81 0.12 16.96 10.06
N LYS A 82 -1.11 17.36 10.24
CA LYS A 82 -1.47 18.61 10.93
C LYS A 82 -0.98 18.65 12.38
N THR A 83 -0.92 17.48 13.04
CA THR A 83 -0.36 17.35 14.39
C THR A 83 1.17 17.48 14.37
N ALA A 84 1.85 16.88 13.39
CA ALA A 84 3.30 16.94 13.25
C ALA A 84 3.80 18.30 12.76
N CYS A 85 3.02 18.96 11.89
CA CYS A 85 3.29 20.25 11.25
C CYS A 85 2.05 21.16 11.39
N PRO A 86 1.83 21.82 12.53
CA PRO A 86 0.64 22.66 12.75
C PRO A 86 0.49 23.81 11.76
N GLU A 87 1.58 24.22 11.11
CA GLU A 87 1.66 25.25 10.07
C GLU A 87 1.17 24.74 8.69
N ALA A 88 1.07 23.43 8.50
CA ALA A 88 0.67 22.85 7.21
C ALA A 88 -0.79 23.20 6.87
N ASP A 89 -1.02 23.69 5.65
CA ASP A 89 -2.35 23.84 5.07
C ASP A 89 -2.79 22.48 4.50
N THR A 90 -3.58 21.74 5.27
CA THR A 90 -4.07 20.42 4.86
C THR A 90 -5.53 20.50 4.44
N ARG A 91 -5.86 19.97 3.27
CA ARG A 91 -7.21 20.00 2.69
C ARG A 91 -7.61 18.60 2.21
N PHE A 92 -8.88 18.27 2.34
CA PHE A 92 -9.46 17.06 1.78
C PHE A 92 -10.26 17.42 0.53
N ILE A 93 -10.03 16.69 -0.57
CA ILE A 93 -10.84 16.75 -1.79
C ILE A 93 -11.17 15.31 -2.17
N SER A 94 -12.46 15.00 -2.34
CA SER A 94 -12.84 13.71 -2.88
C SER A 94 -12.43 13.58 -4.35
N PHE A 95 -12.06 12.38 -4.79
CA PHE A 95 -11.83 12.14 -6.23
C PHE A 95 -13.04 12.48 -7.11
N TYR A 96 -14.26 12.37 -6.58
CA TYR A 96 -15.47 12.79 -7.30
C TYR A 96 -15.54 14.30 -7.58
N ASP A 97 -14.86 15.11 -6.76
CA ASP A 97 -14.90 16.58 -6.83
C ASP A 97 -13.56 17.14 -7.36
N MET A 98 -12.57 16.29 -7.61
CA MET A 98 -11.25 16.71 -8.06
C MET A 98 -11.32 17.24 -9.48
N LYS A 99 -10.73 18.41 -9.65
CA LYS A 99 -10.52 19.05 -10.96
C LYS A 99 -9.04 19.13 -11.24
N ILE A 100 -8.68 19.10 -12.50
CA ILE A 100 -7.31 19.27 -12.99
C ILE A 100 -7.34 20.33 -14.09
N ASP A 101 -6.38 21.22 -14.08
CA ASP A 101 -6.13 22.19 -15.14
C ASP A 101 -4.63 22.20 -15.50
N ASP A 102 -4.21 23.05 -16.42
CA ASP A 102 -2.83 23.14 -16.89
C ASP A 102 -1.83 23.58 -15.80
N GLU A 103 -2.32 24.11 -14.66
CA GLU A 103 -1.50 24.55 -13.52
C GLU A 103 -1.52 23.54 -12.34
N GLY A 104 -2.30 22.46 -12.45
CA GLY A 104 -2.37 21.40 -11.45
C GLY A 104 -3.77 21.12 -10.92
N ILE A 105 -3.92 20.95 -9.62
CA ILE A 105 -5.19 20.69 -8.94
C ILE A 105 -5.67 22.00 -8.31
N PRO A 106 -6.64 22.71 -8.95
CA PRO A 106 -7.13 23.99 -8.47
C PRO A 106 -7.99 23.82 -7.21
N LEU A 107 -7.90 24.81 -6.31
CA LEU A 107 -8.64 24.89 -5.07
C LEU A 107 -9.61 26.08 -5.09
N GLU A 108 -10.61 26.05 -4.21
CA GLU A 108 -11.68 27.08 -4.16
C GLU A 108 -11.17 28.51 -3.95
N ASP A 109 -10.01 28.69 -3.31
CA ASP A 109 -9.39 29.99 -3.08
C ASP A 109 -8.47 30.48 -4.19
N GLY A 110 -8.40 29.72 -5.30
CA GLY A 110 -7.58 30.01 -6.47
C GLY A 110 -6.10 29.60 -6.34
N SER A 111 -5.73 28.92 -5.26
CA SER A 111 -4.42 28.27 -5.13
C SER A 111 -4.47 26.87 -5.80
N HIS A 112 -3.29 26.27 -6.03
CA HIS A 112 -3.16 24.90 -6.52
C HIS A 112 -2.48 24.00 -5.48
N ALA A 113 -2.77 22.71 -5.51
CA ALA A 113 -2.14 21.73 -4.63
C ALA A 113 -0.63 21.68 -4.84
N THR A 114 0.13 21.68 -3.75
CA THR A 114 1.58 21.51 -3.78
C THR A 114 1.98 20.06 -3.57
N LEU A 115 1.17 19.32 -2.82
CA LEU A 115 1.29 17.88 -2.65
C LEU A 115 -0.09 17.24 -2.71
N LEU A 116 -0.18 16.09 -3.34
CA LEU A 116 -1.33 15.21 -3.27
C LEU A 116 -0.96 13.88 -2.60
N TYR A 117 -1.62 13.57 -1.48
CA TYR A 117 -1.80 12.20 -1.00
C TYR A 117 -3.03 11.60 -1.64
N ARG A 118 -2.92 10.45 -2.26
CA ARG A 118 -4.04 9.72 -2.83
C ARG A 118 -4.16 8.32 -2.23
N LEU A 119 -5.37 7.95 -1.83
CA LEU A 119 -5.72 6.57 -1.49
C LEU A 119 -6.62 6.02 -2.60
N HIS A 120 -6.07 5.95 -3.79
CA HIS A 120 -6.63 5.29 -4.98
C HIS A 120 -5.50 4.61 -5.73
N PRO A 121 -5.64 3.32 -6.09
CA PRO A 121 -4.57 2.57 -6.75
C PRO A 121 -4.19 3.19 -8.10
N MET A 122 -2.89 3.25 -8.38
CA MET A 122 -2.39 3.87 -9.61
C MET A 122 -2.85 3.13 -10.86
N GLU A 123 -2.91 1.81 -10.80
CA GLU A 123 -3.37 0.96 -11.91
C GLU A 123 -4.85 1.14 -12.24
N LEU A 124 -5.63 1.73 -11.34
CA LEU A 124 -7.02 2.13 -11.61
C LEU A 124 -7.09 3.58 -12.06
N LEU A 125 -6.31 4.47 -11.40
CA LEU A 125 -6.30 5.89 -11.71
C LEU A 125 -5.97 6.16 -13.18
N ILE A 126 -5.07 5.38 -13.78
CA ILE A 126 -4.66 5.58 -15.18
C ILE A 126 -5.80 5.39 -16.18
N ASP A 127 -6.81 4.61 -15.82
CA ASP A 127 -7.98 4.34 -16.67
C ASP A 127 -9.19 5.25 -16.30
N GLU A 128 -9.05 6.11 -15.27
CA GLU A 128 -10.11 7.02 -14.86
C GLU A 128 -10.33 8.16 -15.87
N GLN A 129 -11.57 8.61 -15.94
CA GLN A 129 -11.98 9.70 -16.81
C GLN A 129 -12.73 10.77 -16.00
N THR A 130 -12.60 12.01 -16.42
CA THR A 130 -13.43 13.11 -15.91
C THR A 130 -14.90 12.91 -16.34
N PRO A 131 -15.86 13.63 -15.72
CA PRO A 131 -17.26 13.61 -16.16
C PRO A 131 -17.45 13.99 -17.65
N ASP A 132 -16.50 14.73 -18.23
CA ASP A 132 -16.48 15.14 -19.63
C ASP A 132 -15.75 14.14 -20.54
N ASN A 133 -15.40 12.93 -20.03
CA ASN A 133 -14.63 11.87 -20.69
C ASN A 133 -13.19 12.26 -21.08
N GLU A 134 -12.58 13.21 -20.39
CA GLU A 134 -11.16 13.47 -20.51
C GLU A 134 -10.34 12.43 -19.74
N PRO A 135 -9.13 12.05 -20.19
CA PRO A 135 -8.33 11.01 -19.57
C PRO A 135 -7.66 11.52 -18.27
N LEU A 136 -8.38 11.49 -17.17
CA LEU A 136 -7.94 12.03 -15.87
C LEU A 136 -6.57 11.45 -15.44
N GLY A 137 -6.37 10.15 -15.65
CA GLY A 137 -5.12 9.49 -15.27
C GLY A 137 -3.92 9.96 -16.08
N GLU A 138 -4.09 10.18 -17.39
CA GLU A 138 -3.03 10.71 -18.25
C GLU A 138 -2.68 12.16 -17.86
N MET A 139 -3.69 13.03 -17.74
CA MET A 139 -3.51 14.43 -17.30
C MET A 139 -2.79 14.52 -15.95
N PHE A 140 -3.14 13.63 -15.03
CA PHE A 140 -2.51 13.56 -13.72
C PHE A 140 -1.02 13.18 -13.79
N LEU A 141 -0.66 12.23 -14.65
CA LEU A 141 0.73 11.82 -14.83
C LEU A 141 1.56 12.87 -15.56
N ASP A 142 0.99 13.54 -16.55
CA ASP A 142 1.66 14.64 -17.27
C ASP A 142 2.02 15.78 -16.30
N LEU A 143 1.09 16.19 -15.44
CA LEU A 143 1.35 17.22 -14.43
C LEU A 143 2.37 16.79 -13.37
N TYR A 144 2.41 15.49 -13.04
CA TYR A 144 3.44 14.95 -12.16
C TYR A 144 4.82 14.96 -12.82
N GLU A 145 4.92 14.59 -14.11
CA GLU A 145 6.17 14.63 -14.89
C GLU A 145 6.70 16.07 -15.05
N ASP A 146 5.80 17.04 -15.14
CA ASP A 146 6.12 18.47 -15.20
C ASP A 146 6.44 19.10 -13.82
N ASP A 147 6.59 18.28 -12.76
CA ASP A 147 6.86 18.73 -11.38
C ASP A 147 5.82 19.75 -10.84
N THR A 148 4.59 19.74 -11.33
CA THR A 148 3.55 20.69 -10.94
C THR A 148 3.12 20.51 -9.49
N PHE A 149 3.07 19.26 -9.03
CA PHE A 149 2.84 18.92 -7.62
C PHE A 149 3.58 17.64 -7.23
N ALA A 150 3.86 17.48 -5.94
CA ALA A 150 4.46 16.27 -5.39
C ALA A 150 3.39 15.21 -5.11
N LEU A 151 3.69 13.92 -5.33
CA LEU A 151 2.83 12.80 -4.97
C LEU A 151 3.34 12.03 -3.75
N PHE A 152 2.41 11.68 -2.89
CA PHE A 152 2.61 10.77 -1.76
C PHE A 152 1.64 9.58 -1.89
N ASN A 153 2.05 8.39 -2.28
CA ASN A 153 3.34 7.93 -2.77
C ASN A 153 3.51 8.22 -4.28
N PRO A 154 4.76 8.32 -4.77
CA PRO A 154 5.02 8.60 -6.17
C PRO A 154 4.61 7.44 -7.09
N PRO A 155 4.34 7.69 -8.41
CA PRO A 155 3.86 6.68 -9.35
C PRO A 155 4.79 5.48 -9.48
N GLU A 156 6.10 5.67 -9.38
CA GLU A 156 7.11 4.61 -9.47
C GLU A 156 6.93 3.53 -8.41
N SER A 157 6.25 3.84 -7.31
CA SER A 157 5.92 2.87 -6.26
C SER A 157 5.03 1.72 -6.76
N ILE A 158 4.40 1.85 -7.93
CA ILE A 158 3.60 0.80 -8.59
C ILE A 158 4.40 -0.49 -8.82
N ILE A 159 5.72 -0.38 -9.03
CA ILE A 159 6.62 -1.54 -9.20
C ILE A 159 6.54 -2.47 -7.99
N LEU A 160 6.45 -1.91 -6.77
CA LEU A 160 6.36 -2.69 -5.53
C LEU A 160 4.99 -3.34 -5.33
N GLN A 161 3.97 -2.88 -6.04
CA GLN A 161 2.62 -3.44 -6.01
C GLN A 161 2.49 -4.65 -6.93
N ASN A 162 3.28 -4.72 -7.99
CA ASN A 162 3.30 -5.83 -8.93
C ASN A 162 3.92 -7.08 -8.27
N LYS A 163 3.16 -8.18 -8.18
CA LYS A 163 3.63 -9.41 -7.53
C LYS A 163 4.81 -10.08 -8.23
N SER A 164 5.01 -9.83 -9.53
CA SER A 164 6.19 -10.32 -10.27
C SER A 164 7.49 -9.70 -9.75
N PHE A 165 7.43 -8.62 -8.96
CA PHE A 165 8.58 -8.08 -8.26
C PHE A 165 9.19 -9.13 -7.30
N MET A 166 8.36 -9.95 -6.65
CA MET A 166 8.85 -11.05 -5.81
C MET A 166 9.55 -12.13 -6.63
N SER A 167 9.04 -12.42 -7.84
CA SER A 167 9.71 -13.34 -8.77
C SER A 167 11.05 -12.80 -9.23
N LEU A 168 11.16 -11.49 -9.49
CA LEU A 168 12.42 -10.84 -9.82
C LEU A 168 13.44 -10.93 -8.67
N VAL A 169 13.00 -10.63 -7.45
CA VAL A 169 13.86 -10.75 -6.25
C VAL A 169 14.42 -12.17 -6.12
N TYR A 170 13.57 -13.18 -6.31
CA TYR A 170 13.98 -14.57 -6.20
C TYR A 170 14.87 -15.02 -7.37
N ALA A 171 14.55 -14.61 -8.59
CA ALA A 171 15.40 -14.89 -9.75
C ALA A 171 16.82 -14.32 -9.60
N LEU A 172 16.94 -13.08 -9.10
CA LEU A 172 18.24 -12.46 -8.79
C LEU A 172 18.97 -13.19 -7.65
N TYR A 173 18.24 -13.69 -6.66
CA TYR A 173 18.79 -14.52 -5.59
C TYR A 173 19.44 -15.79 -6.14
N LEU A 174 18.82 -16.44 -7.12
CA LEU A 174 19.33 -17.65 -7.75
C LEU A 174 20.61 -17.42 -8.57
N THR A 175 20.88 -16.18 -9.02
CA THR A 175 22.10 -15.87 -9.78
C THR A 175 23.39 -15.88 -8.93
N ASP A 176 23.28 -15.78 -7.61
CA ASP A 176 24.39 -15.69 -6.65
C ASP A 176 25.36 -14.50 -6.87
N GLN A 177 24.93 -13.49 -7.61
CA GLN A 177 25.79 -12.37 -8.01
C GLN A 177 25.30 -11.00 -7.57
N PHE A 178 24.00 -10.87 -7.30
CA PHE A 178 23.35 -9.58 -7.09
C PHE A 178 23.31 -9.16 -5.62
N TYR A 179 22.99 -10.10 -4.73
CA TYR A 179 22.76 -9.83 -3.32
C TYR A 179 24.00 -10.08 -2.46
N THR A 180 24.18 -9.26 -1.41
CA THR A 180 25.16 -9.54 -0.36
C THR A 180 24.74 -10.75 0.46
N LYS A 181 25.69 -11.32 1.24
CA LYS A 181 25.34 -12.45 2.12
C LYS A 181 24.20 -12.14 3.10
N PRO A 182 24.16 -11.00 3.83
CA PRO A 182 23.03 -10.65 4.68
C PRO A 182 21.70 -10.58 3.93
N ASP A 183 21.68 -10.02 2.71
CA ASP A 183 20.44 -9.96 1.92
C ASP A 183 19.95 -11.36 1.55
N ARG A 184 20.86 -12.24 1.17
CA ARG A 184 20.55 -13.64 0.83
C ARG A 184 19.98 -14.39 2.04
N ASP A 185 20.58 -14.21 3.22
CA ASP A 185 20.09 -14.82 4.48
C ASP A 185 18.66 -14.35 4.82
N ILE A 186 18.32 -13.09 4.49
CA ILE A 186 16.97 -12.54 4.65
C ILE A 186 15.99 -13.15 3.62
N ILE A 187 16.38 -13.19 2.34
CA ILE A 187 15.55 -13.76 1.28
C ILE A 187 15.23 -15.22 1.58
N GLU A 188 16.25 -16.03 1.88
CA GLU A 188 16.08 -17.45 2.19
C GLU A 188 15.18 -17.70 3.39
N ARG A 189 15.24 -16.83 4.40
CA ARG A 189 14.53 -17.00 5.66
C ARG A 189 13.08 -16.51 5.63
N TYR A 190 12.79 -15.45 4.87
CA TYR A 190 11.53 -14.73 5.00
C TYR A 190 10.72 -14.64 3.72
N LEU A 191 11.29 -14.91 2.55
CA LEU A 191 10.59 -14.85 1.29
C LEU A 191 10.32 -16.26 0.75
N ALA A 192 9.07 -16.54 0.42
CA ALA A 192 8.74 -17.78 -0.26
C ALA A 192 9.32 -17.75 -1.69
N PRO A 193 9.93 -18.85 -2.18
CA PRO A 193 10.35 -18.98 -3.56
C PRO A 193 9.25 -18.55 -4.52
N SER A 194 9.57 -17.65 -5.43
CA SER A 194 8.62 -17.01 -6.33
C SER A 194 9.14 -17.02 -7.75
N TYR A 195 8.26 -17.33 -8.72
CA TYR A 195 8.62 -17.65 -10.09
C TYR A 195 7.76 -16.86 -11.06
N PHE A 196 8.34 -16.52 -12.21
CA PHE A 196 7.57 -15.98 -13.32
C PHE A 196 6.68 -17.07 -13.94
N GLU A 197 5.64 -16.66 -14.65
CA GLU A 197 4.71 -17.56 -15.33
C GLU A 197 5.43 -18.55 -16.24
N ASN A 198 6.41 -18.08 -17.00
CA ASN A 198 7.17 -18.90 -17.96
C ASN A 198 8.06 -19.96 -17.30
N ASP A 199 8.39 -19.79 -16.02
CA ASP A 199 9.26 -20.73 -15.30
C ASP A 199 8.50 -21.95 -14.78
N PHE A 200 7.15 -21.87 -14.72
CA PHE A 200 6.31 -22.89 -14.09
C PHE A 200 6.52 -24.30 -14.66
N SER A 201 6.71 -24.43 -15.96
CA SER A 201 6.95 -25.73 -16.61
C SER A 201 8.23 -26.42 -16.13
N ALA A 202 9.25 -25.65 -15.75
CA ALA A 202 10.53 -26.15 -15.29
C ALA A 202 10.59 -26.46 -13.78
N LEU A 203 9.54 -26.10 -13.00
CA LEU A 203 9.51 -26.36 -11.57
C LEU A 203 9.32 -27.85 -11.27
N ASP A 204 9.78 -28.27 -10.10
CA ASP A 204 9.58 -29.62 -9.58
C ASP A 204 8.11 -29.91 -9.28
N ASP A 205 7.77 -31.18 -9.05
CA ASP A 205 6.44 -31.58 -8.59
C ASP A 205 6.18 -31.01 -7.19
N GLY A 206 5.03 -30.37 -7.01
CA GLY A 206 4.71 -29.71 -5.74
C GLY A 206 3.42 -28.91 -5.76
N LEU A 207 3.14 -28.27 -4.63
CA LEU A 207 2.04 -27.32 -4.49
C LEU A 207 2.55 -25.88 -4.69
N TYR A 208 1.89 -25.15 -5.56
CA TYR A 208 2.22 -23.76 -5.87
C TYR A 208 0.99 -22.88 -5.75
N ILE A 209 1.17 -21.64 -5.28
CA ILE A 209 0.14 -20.62 -5.36
C ILE A 209 0.31 -19.86 -6.67
N GLN A 210 -0.75 -19.86 -7.48
CA GLN A 210 -0.89 -19.00 -8.66
C GLN A 210 -1.59 -17.71 -8.24
N LYS A 211 -1.04 -16.55 -8.61
CA LYS A 211 -1.60 -15.23 -8.31
C LYS A 211 -1.54 -14.35 -9.55
N GLU A 212 -2.59 -13.58 -9.79
CA GLU A 212 -2.50 -12.49 -10.76
C GLU A 212 -1.51 -11.44 -10.29
N ILE A 213 -0.69 -10.92 -11.20
CA ILE A 213 0.39 -9.98 -10.85
C ILE A 213 -0.12 -8.67 -10.25
N TRP A 214 -1.34 -8.24 -10.62
CA TRP A 214 -2.03 -7.06 -10.08
C TRP A 214 -3.23 -7.40 -9.18
N GLY A 215 -3.51 -8.69 -8.97
CA GLY A 215 -4.63 -9.14 -8.15
C GLY A 215 -4.58 -8.63 -6.70
N ARG A 216 -5.74 -8.40 -6.10
CA ARG A 216 -5.93 -7.93 -4.73
C ARG A 216 -6.94 -8.81 -4.00
N GLU A 217 -7.00 -8.75 -2.67
CA GLU A 217 -8.06 -9.34 -1.83
C GLU A 217 -8.30 -10.83 -2.05
N GLY A 218 -7.24 -11.56 -2.43
CA GLY A 218 -7.35 -13.00 -2.70
C GLY A 218 -8.01 -13.34 -4.03
N ARG A 219 -8.34 -12.38 -4.89
CA ARG A 219 -8.98 -12.64 -6.19
C ARG A 219 -8.10 -13.50 -7.06
N HIS A 220 -8.73 -14.48 -7.71
CA HIS A 220 -8.13 -15.43 -8.64
C HIS A 220 -6.83 -16.08 -8.10
N VAL A 221 -6.70 -16.13 -6.75
CA VAL A 221 -5.63 -16.89 -6.12
C VAL A 221 -6.03 -18.35 -6.12
N GLN A 222 -5.18 -19.18 -6.70
CA GLN A 222 -5.36 -20.61 -6.78
C GLN A 222 -4.15 -21.34 -6.23
N VAL A 223 -4.37 -22.48 -5.57
CA VAL A 223 -3.31 -23.43 -5.27
C VAL A 223 -3.40 -24.56 -6.29
N VAL A 224 -2.32 -24.79 -6.98
CA VAL A 224 -2.23 -25.83 -8.01
C VAL A 224 -1.23 -26.89 -7.60
N GLN A 225 -1.60 -28.17 -7.83
CA GLN A 225 -0.71 -29.32 -7.70
C GLN A 225 -0.03 -29.58 -9.03
N LYS A 226 1.28 -29.36 -9.12
CA LYS A 226 2.08 -29.74 -10.29
C LYS A 226 2.52 -31.19 -10.20
N ARG A 227 2.42 -31.92 -11.34
CA ARG A 227 2.91 -33.29 -11.54
C ARG A 227 3.42 -33.44 -12.95
N GLY A 228 4.75 -33.48 -13.14
CA GLY A 228 5.37 -33.43 -14.43
C GLY A 228 4.92 -32.22 -15.25
N ASP A 229 4.42 -32.46 -16.45
CA ASP A 229 3.95 -31.39 -17.35
C ASP A 229 2.48 -30.98 -17.10
N THR A 230 1.81 -31.56 -16.11
CA THR A 230 0.41 -31.26 -15.80
C THR A 230 0.27 -30.51 -14.48
N SER A 231 -0.82 -29.75 -14.38
CA SER A 231 -1.23 -29.14 -13.12
C SER A 231 -2.73 -29.33 -12.91
N GLU A 232 -3.11 -29.57 -11.68
CA GLU A 232 -4.50 -29.72 -11.25
C GLU A 232 -4.82 -28.69 -10.17
N LEU A 233 -6.03 -28.16 -10.20
CA LEU A 233 -6.52 -27.26 -9.15
C LEU A 233 -6.61 -28.03 -7.83
N TYR A 234 -5.93 -27.54 -6.81
CA TYR A 234 -5.96 -28.09 -5.44
C TYR A 234 -6.91 -27.30 -4.55
N MET A 235 -6.85 -25.97 -4.64
CA MET A 235 -7.68 -25.05 -3.86
C MET A 235 -7.82 -23.73 -4.61
N GLU A 236 -9.00 -23.10 -4.54
CA GLU A 236 -9.20 -21.75 -5.01
C GLU A 236 -10.07 -20.96 -4.02
N LYS A 237 -9.92 -19.64 -4.05
CA LYS A 237 -10.85 -18.77 -3.38
C LYS A 237 -11.97 -18.39 -4.32
N LEU A 238 -13.19 -18.75 -3.93
CA LEU A 238 -14.41 -18.28 -4.59
C LEU A 238 -14.73 -16.88 -4.05
N VAL A 239 -14.61 -15.87 -4.90
CA VAL A 239 -14.99 -14.49 -4.56
C VAL A 239 -16.33 -14.21 -5.19
N ASP A 240 -17.35 -14.00 -4.33
CA ASP A 240 -18.69 -13.62 -4.78
C ASP A 240 -18.71 -12.14 -5.21
N ASN A 241 -19.21 -11.91 -6.43
CA ASN A 241 -19.65 -10.59 -6.96
C ASN A 241 -18.69 -9.42 -6.77
N TYR A 242 -17.63 -9.42 -7.55
CA TYR A 242 -16.90 -8.18 -7.83
C TYR A 242 -17.07 -7.82 -9.30
N ASP A 243 -17.46 -6.59 -9.57
CA ASP A 243 -17.33 -6.01 -10.91
C ASP A 243 -15.90 -6.19 -11.37
N ASP A 244 -15.74 -6.76 -12.57
CA ASP A 244 -14.46 -6.96 -13.22
C ASP A 244 -13.80 -5.59 -13.48
N ILE A 245 -13.12 -5.05 -12.48
CA ILE A 245 -12.17 -3.98 -12.70
C ILE A 245 -11.00 -4.62 -13.42
N VAL A 246 -11.10 -4.64 -14.71
CA VAL A 246 -10.13 -5.27 -15.61
C VAL A 246 -8.93 -4.35 -15.73
N CYS A 247 -7.91 -4.60 -14.95
CA CYS A 247 -6.58 -4.13 -15.31
C CYS A 247 -6.19 -4.78 -16.66
N ARG A 248 -5.69 -3.99 -17.63
CA ARG A 248 -5.39 -4.45 -19.00
C ARG A 248 -4.50 -5.69 -19.08
N ASP A 249 -3.72 -5.98 -18.04
CA ASP A 249 -2.81 -7.12 -17.89
C ASP A 249 -3.27 -8.16 -16.84
N SER A 250 -4.56 -8.17 -16.48
CA SER A 250 -5.11 -8.98 -15.38
C SER A 250 -4.98 -10.51 -15.58
N LYS A 251 -4.61 -10.96 -16.78
CA LYS A 251 -4.45 -12.39 -17.08
C LYS A 251 -3.03 -12.91 -16.84
N LYS A 252 -2.04 -12.05 -16.60
CA LYS A 252 -0.67 -12.49 -16.29
C LYS A 252 -0.58 -12.93 -14.84
N VAL A 253 0.08 -14.05 -14.63
CA VAL A 253 0.22 -14.66 -13.31
C VAL A 253 1.68 -14.83 -12.91
N MET A 254 1.89 -15.05 -11.63
CA MET A 254 3.14 -15.54 -11.06
C MET A 254 2.85 -16.74 -10.19
N TYR A 255 3.87 -17.53 -9.92
CA TYR A 255 3.78 -18.69 -9.05
C TYR A 255 4.66 -18.49 -7.82
N GLN A 256 4.26 -19.10 -6.72
CA GLN A 256 5.01 -19.07 -5.47
C GLN A 256 4.85 -20.43 -4.77
N ASP A 257 5.89 -20.91 -4.10
CA ASP A 257 5.77 -22.12 -3.29
C ASP A 257 4.63 -21.99 -2.29
N PHE A 258 3.79 -23.00 -2.21
CA PHE A 258 2.71 -23.04 -1.23
C PHE A 258 3.29 -23.35 0.15
N ILE A 259 3.17 -22.42 1.06
CA ILE A 259 3.55 -22.59 2.46
C ILE A 259 2.29 -22.75 3.28
N GLN A 260 2.08 -23.95 3.82
CA GLN A 260 0.94 -24.24 4.68
C GLN A 260 0.98 -23.35 5.93
N GLN A 261 -0.07 -22.56 6.12
CA GLN A 261 -0.17 -21.64 7.26
C GLN A 261 -0.60 -22.38 8.53
N LYS A 262 -0.17 -21.86 9.67
CA LYS A 262 -0.63 -22.34 10.96
C LYS A 262 -2.05 -21.83 11.23
N ARG A 263 -2.92 -22.74 11.69
CA ARG A 263 -4.28 -22.43 12.11
C ARG A 263 -4.31 -21.92 13.56
N PHE A 264 -5.15 -20.92 13.79
CA PHE A 264 -5.36 -20.31 15.12
C PHE A 264 -6.85 -20.25 15.42
N THR A 265 -7.19 -20.32 16.69
CA THR A 265 -8.56 -20.12 17.17
C THR A 265 -8.68 -18.69 17.71
N HIS A 266 -9.65 -17.93 17.24
CA HIS A 266 -9.88 -16.55 17.66
C HIS A 266 -11.36 -16.26 17.86
N THR A 267 -11.67 -15.33 18.79
CA THR A 267 -13.04 -14.85 19.01
C THR A 267 -13.24 -13.60 18.15
N VAL A 268 -14.22 -13.67 17.26
CA VAL A 268 -14.69 -12.57 16.40
C VAL A 268 -16.14 -12.23 16.75
N ASP A 269 -16.70 -11.19 16.15
CA ASP A 269 -18.05 -10.70 16.45
C ASP A 269 -19.13 -11.78 16.37
N CYS A 270 -18.99 -12.74 15.48
CA CYS A 270 -19.94 -13.84 15.29
C CYS A 270 -19.57 -15.11 16.05
N GLY A 271 -18.65 -15.06 17.03
CA GLY A 271 -18.26 -16.18 17.90
C GLY A 271 -16.83 -16.64 17.73
N VAL A 272 -16.53 -17.84 18.23
CA VAL A 272 -15.20 -18.45 18.13
C VAL A 272 -15.03 -19.10 16.76
N LYS A 273 -13.93 -18.77 16.07
CA LYS A 273 -13.59 -19.33 14.77
C LYS A 273 -12.14 -19.80 14.72
N ASP A 274 -11.91 -20.85 13.97
CA ASP A 274 -10.58 -21.27 13.55
C ASP A 274 -10.23 -20.61 12.23
N GLY A 275 -8.99 -20.19 12.07
CA GLY A 275 -8.55 -19.51 10.86
C GLY A 275 -7.06 -19.22 10.86
N PHE A 276 -6.66 -18.25 10.04
CA PHE A 276 -5.28 -17.94 9.72
C PHE A 276 -4.98 -16.46 9.99
N LEU A 277 -3.72 -16.16 10.29
CA LEU A 277 -3.26 -14.79 10.56
C LEU A 277 -2.39 -14.28 9.42
N THR A 278 -2.72 -13.09 8.94
CA THR A 278 -1.88 -12.33 8.02
C THR A 278 -1.29 -11.14 8.76
N LEU A 279 0.04 -11.11 8.87
CA LEU A 279 0.77 -9.98 9.47
C LEU A 279 1.17 -9.00 8.37
N SER A 280 1.00 -7.71 8.65
CA SER A 280 1.42 -6.62 7.78
C SER A 280 2.41 -5.75 8.53
N CYS A 281 3.48 -5.33 7.87
CA CYS A 281 4.41 -4.33 8.37
C CYS A 281 4.35 -3.10 7.49
N PHE A 282 4.16 -1.94 8.10
CA PHE A 282 4.15 -0.65 7.42
C PHE A 282 5.56 -0.09 7.37
N MET A 283 5.95 0.40 6.21
CA MET A 283 7.22 1.08 6.00
C MET A 283 7.00 2.60 6.03
N LEU A 284 7.89 3.31 6.70
CA LEU A 284 7.96 4.78 6.69
C LEU A 284 9.32 5.18 6.11
N GLY A 285 9.36 5.44 4.80
CA GLY A 285 10.61 5.53 4.06
C GLY A 285 11.33 4.19 4.03
N ASP A 286 12.56 4.15 4.56
CA ASP A 286 13.42 2.95 4.66
C ASP A 286 13.29 2.21 6.01
N GLN A 287 12.39 2.63 6.88
CA GLN A 287 12.22 2.09 8.23
C GLN A 287 10.95 1.26 8.37
N ALA A 288 11.08 0.04 8.92
CA ALA A 288 9.93 -0.73 9.39
C ALA A 288 9.34 -0.06 10.63
N SER A 289 8.02 0.11 10.64
CA SER A 289 7.30 0.81 11.71
C SER A 289 6.12 -0.03 12.24
N ALA A 290 4.89 0.40 11.99
CA ALA A 290 3.71 -0.25 12.55
C ALA A 290 3.49 -1.68 12.01
N VAL A 291 2.99 -2.55 12.88
CA VAL A 291 2.56 -3.91 12.54
C VAL A 291 1.05 -4.01 12.69
N GLY A 292 0.39 -4.54 11.66
CA GLY A 292 -1.03 -4.89 11.65
C GLY A 292 -1.24 -6.39 11.55
N CYS A 293 -2.42 -6.85 11.94
CA CYS A 293 -2.80 -8.24 11.81
C CYS A 293 -4.24 -8.36 11.32
N ARG A 294 -4.46 -9.29 10.40
CA ARG A 294 -5.78 -9.72 9.98
C ARG A 294 -5.96 -11.21 10.26
N PHE A 295 -7.16 -11.57 10.68
CA PHE A 295 -7.58 -12.96 10.86
C PHE A 295 -8.59 -13.31 9.78
N SER A 296 -8.35 -14.39 9.05
CA SER A 296 -9.27 -14.93 8.05
C SER A 296 -9.68 -16.34 8.41
N PRO A 297 -10.97 -16.71 8.32
CA PRO A 297 -11.41 -18.08 8.45
C PRO A 297 -10.84 -19.01 7.36
N GLU A 298 -10.50 -18.45 6.22
CA GLU A 298 -9.94 -19.15 5.07
C GLU A 298 -8.43 -18.92 4.95
N GLU A 299 -7.70 -19.88 4.39
CA GLU A 299 -6.25 -19.82 4.21
C GLU A 299 -5.85 -18.76 3.17
N ILE A 300 -6.68 -18.56 2.14
CA ILE A 300 -6.55 -17.45 1.21
C ILE A 300 -7.41 -16.30 1.74
N ALA A 301 -6.78 -15.33 2.39
CA ALA A 301 -7.48 -14.18 2.97
C ALA A 301 -8.09 -13.28 1.88
N GLY A 302 -9.30 -12.78 2.11
CA GLY A 302 -10.01 -11.85 1.25
C GLY A 302 -10.66 -10.71 2.05
N THR A 303 -11.74 -10.17 1.53
CA THR A 303 -12.52 -9.07 2.14
C THR A 303 -13.19 -9.43 3.46
N GLU A 304 -13.41 -10.74 3.71
CA GLU A 304 -13.98 -11.26 4.94
C GLU A 304 -13.02 -11.29 6.14
N ALA A 305 -11.76 -10.86 5.96
CA ALA A 305 -10.77 -10.88 7.01
C ALA A 305 -11.04 -9.79 8.08
N TYR A 306 -10.92 -10.17 9.34
CA TYR A 306 -11.08 -9.28 10.48
C TYR A 306 -9.77 -8.63 10.87
N PHE A 307 -9.78 -7.33 11.15
CA PHE A 307 -8.65 -6.70 11.84
C PHE A 307 -8.61 -7.14 13.29
N VAL A 308 -7.47 -7.70 13.72
CA VAL A 308 -7.28 -8.16 15.09
C VAL A 308 -6.09 -7.44 15.73
N PRO A 309 -6.23 -7.05 17.01
CA PRO A 309 -5.15 -6.36 17.71
C PRO A 309 -3.99 -7.31 18.03
N LEU A 310 -2.76 -6.77 17.96
CA LEU A 310 -1.54 -7.43 18.39
C LEU A 310 -1.12 -6.93 19.75
N LEU A 311 -0.77 -7.86 20.63
CA LEU A 311 -0.27 -7.58 21.98
C LEU A 311 1.08 -8.27 22.17
N ILE A 312 1.91 -7.68 23.04
CA ILE A 312 3.19 -8.25 23.47
C ILE A 312 2.99 -8.88 24.84
N GLU A 313 3.50 -10.09 25.03
CA GLU A 313 3.49 -10.79 26.32
C GLU A 313 4.41 -10.12 27.35
#